data_c938e6a97873bde05aea85536d61b185
#
_entry.id   c938e6a97873bde05aea85536d61b185
#
_cell.length_a   1.000
_cell.length_b   1.000
_cell.length_c   1.000
_cell.angle_alpha   90.00
_cell.angle_beta   90.00
_cell.angle_gamma   90.00
#
_symmetry.space_group_name_H-M   'P 1'
#
loop_
_entity.id
_entity.type
_entity.pdbx_description
1 polymer ?
#
loop_
_entity_poly.entity_id
_entity_poly.type
_entity_poly.pdbx_seq_one_letter_code
_entity_poly.pdbx_strand_id
1 'polypeptide(L)'
;SVAKALEHVAPRHRVIVSDQSQAIEQCDRLVLPGQGAMPDCMRKLKASGLLESLLRAAETKPLLGVCIGEQMLFERSEEGPSQGLALLPGEVLRFGSMKPLKIPHMGWNRVWPTQGAAKHPLWQGIDPGSFFYFVHSFYVQASDSSHIAASTDYGIRFTSAVSRHNIFATQFHPEKSAAAGLRLYENFVRWDP
;
A
#
# COMPACT_ATOMS: atom_id res chain seq x y z
N SER A 1 14.45 1.38 -5.02
CA SER A 1 13.27 2.26 -4.90
C SER A 1 12.09 1.67 -5.69
N VAL A 2 10.89 2.12 -5.38
CA VAL A 2 9.65 1.71 -6.06
C VAL A 2 9.76 1.93 -7.58
N ALA A 3 10.21 3.11 -8.02
CA ALA A 3 10.38 3.42 -9.43
C ALA A 3 11.32 2.42 -10.15
N LYS A 4 12.49 2.15 -9.57
CA LYS A 4 13.45 1.17 -10.16
C LYS A 4 12.87 -0.24 -10.25
N ALA A 5 12.07 -0.66 -9.26
CA ALA A 5 11.42 -1.96 -9.30
C ALA A 5 10.37 -2.02 -10.43
N LEU A 6 9.57 -0.96 -10.60
CA LEU A 6 8.61 -0.86 -11.70
C LEU A 6 9.29 -0.80 -13.07
N GLU A 7 10.35 -0.03 -13.24
CA GLU A 7 11.17 0.01 -14.47
C GLU A 7 11.70 -1.37 -14.82
N HIS A 8 12.15 -2.14 -13.82
CA HIS A 8 12.67 -3.49 -14.01
C HIS A 8 11.60 -4.48 -14.51
N VAL A 9 10.41 -4.47 -13.93
CA VAL A 9 9.34 -5.41 -14.30
C VAL A 9 8.53 -4.97 -15.52
N ALA A 10 8.61 -3.69 -15.88
CA ALA A 10 7.83 -3.09 -16.96
C ALA A 10 8.72 -2.30 -17.95
N PRO A 11 9.74 -2.93 -18.58
CA PRO A 11 10.72 -2.22 -19.41
C PRO A 11 10.13 -1.57 -20.68
N ARG A 12 8.89 -1.92 -21.03
CA ARG A 12 8.15 -1.34 -22.16
C ARG A 12 7.23 -0.19 -21.76
N HIS A 13 7.15 0.13 -20.47
CA HIS A 13 6.29 1.18 -19.94
C HIS A 13 7.14 2.34 -19.43
N ARG A 14 6.57 3.53 -19.51
CA ARG A 14 7.24 4.73 -18.98
C ARG A 14 6.87 4.90 -17.50
N VAL A 15 7.85 4.78 -16.62
CA VAL A 15 7.70 5.10 -15.20
C VAL A 15 8.09 6.55 -15.00
N ILE A 16 7.18 7.33 -14.40
CA ILE A 16 7.38 8.76 -14.14
C ILE A 16 7.28 8.99 -12.63
N VAL A 17 8.30 9.61 -12.06
CA VAL A 17 8.24 10.18 -10.70
C VAL A 17 8.01 11.67 -10.86
N SER A 18 6.89 12.17 -10.39
CA SER A 18 6.48 13.56 -10.62
C SER A 18 5.74 14.15 -9.43
N ASP A 19 5.88 15.44 -9.28
CA ASP A 19 5.11 16.31 -8.39
C ASP A 19 4.16 17.24 -9.18
N GLN A 20 3.84 16.88 -10.43
CA GLN A 20 2.98 17.65 -11.32
C GLN A 20 1.61 16.97 -11.45
N SER A 21 0.53 17.72 -11.28
CA SER A 21 -0.85 17.23 -11.44
C SER A 21 -1.12 16.65 -12.82
N GLN A 22 -0.54 17.26 -13.86
CA GLN A 22 -0.67 16.79 -15.24
C GLN A 22 -0.14 15.34 -15.41
N ALA A 23 0.94 14.98 -14.72
CA ALA A 23 1.46 13.61 -14.76
C ALA A 23 0.47 12.60 -14.16
N ILE A 24 -0.23 12.97 -13.07
CA ILE A 24 -1.28 12.15 -12.47
C ILE A 24 -2.48 12.03 -13.41
N GLU A 25 -2.88 13.10 -14.07
CA GLU A 25 -4.01 13.11 -14.97
C GLU A 25 -3.77 12.29 -16.24
N GLN A 26 -2.53 12.26 -16.73
CA GLN A 26 -2.15 11.58 -17.98
C GLN A 26 -1.68 10.14 -17.81
N CYS A 27 -1.37 9.69 -16.58
CA CYS A 27 -0.90 8.32 -16.39
C CYS A 27 -2.04 7.30 -16.48
N ASP A 28 -1.70 6.07 -16.86
CA ASP A 28 -2.64 4.94 -16.90
C ASP A 28 -2.85 4.32 -15.51
N ARG A 29 -1.85 4.40 -14.64
CA ARG A 29 -1.81 3.78 -13.31
C ARG A 29 -1.06 4.66 -12.33
N LEU A 30 -1.42 4.56 -11.07
CA LEU A 30 -0.78 5.33 -9.98
C LEU A 30 -0.13 4.40 -8.95
N VAL A 31 1.04 4.79 -8.50
CA VAL A 31 1.63 4.23 -7.29
C VAL A 31 1.81 5.35 -6.27
N LEU A 32 1.22 5.17 -5.10
CA LEU A 32 1.33 6.08 -3.97
C LEU A 32 2.30 5.47 -2.94
N PRO A 33 3.59 5.77 -3.03
CA PRO A 33 4.54 5.38 -2.00
C PRO A 33 4.48 6.36 -0.84
N GLY A 34 4.92 5.94 0.32
CA GLY A 34 5.10 6.85 1.46
C GLY A 34 6.27 6.39 2.33
N GLN A 35 7.00 7.35 2.89
CA GLN A 35 8.10 7.11 3.83
C GLN A 35 8.04 8.09 5.00
N GLY A 36 8.45 7.62 6.17
CA GLY A 36 8.44 8.41 7.39
C GLY A 36 7.12 8.31 8.13
N ALA A 37 6.52 9.43 8.50
CA ALA A 37 5.27 9.50 9.25
C ALA A 37 4.09 9.89 8.35
N MET A 38 2.93 9.28 8.58
CA MET A 38 1.72 9.59 7.82
C MET A 38 1.33 11.07 7.87
N PRO A 39 1.38 11.80 9.02
CA PRO A 39 1.09 13.23 9.06
C PRO A 39 1.96 14.07 8.14
N ASP A 40 3.25 13.73 8.03
CA ASP A 40 4.19 14.42 7.15
C ASP A 40 3.89 14.18 5.68
N CYS A 41 3.54 12.93 5.32
CA CYS A 41 3.14 12.58 3.97
C CYS A 41 1.86 13.32 3.57
N MET A 42 0.84 13.34 4.44
CA MET A 42 -0.41 14.07 4.19
C MET A 42 -0.19 15.58 4.07
N ARG A 43 0.66 16.16 4.93
CA ARG A 43 1.02 17.60 4.86
C ARG A 43 1.70 17.92 3.52
N LYS A 44 2.67 17.11 3.11
CA LYS A 44 3.38 17.30 1.83
C LYS A 44 2.43 17.17 0.64
N LEU A 45 1.55 16.17 0.65
CA LEU A 45 0.56 15.98 -0.41
C LEU A 45 -0.39 17.16 -0.53
N LYS A 46 -0.88 17.71 0.60
CA LYS A 46 -1.73 18.91 0.60
C LYS A 46 -0.97 20.14 0.11
N ALA A 47 0.27 20.33 0.57
CA ALA A 47 1.10 21.48 0.19
C ALA A 47 1.54 21.45 -1.28
N SER A 48 1.66 20.26 -1.90
CA SER A 48 2.03 20.13 -3.31
C SER A 48 0.89 20.48 -4.29
N GLY A 49 -0.35 20.61 -3.81
CA GLY A 49 -1.52 20.81 -4.68
C GLY A 49 -1.97 19.56 -5.45
N LEU A 50 -1.37 18.39 -5.18
CA LEU A 50 -1.68 17.16 -5.91
C LEU A 50 -2.90 16.42 -5.36
N LEU A 51 -3.43 16.83 -4.20
CA LEU A 51 -4.49 16.09 -3.50
C LEU A 51 -5.72 15.87 -4.39
N GLU A 52 -6.24 16.91 -5.04
CA GLU A 52 -7.44 16.81 -5.87
C GLU A 52 -7.20 15.93 -7.10
N SER A 53 -6.05 16.06 -7.77
CA SER A 53 -5.72 15.23 -8.94
C SER A 53 -5.56 13.75 -8.54
N LEU A 54 -4.96 13.49 -7.36
CA LEU A 54 -4.86 12.14 -6.82
C LEU A 54 -6.24 11.54 -6.52
N LEU A 55 -7.13 12.29 -5.87
CA LEU A 55 -8.48 11.82 -5.54
C LEU A 55 -9.29 11.50 -6.80
N ARG A 56 -9.29 12.40 -7.80
CA ARG A 56 -9.95 12.14 -9.09
C ARG A 56 -9.38 10.92 -9.81
N ALA A 57 -8.06 10.76 -9.81
CA ALA A 57 -7.42 9.62 -10.45
C ALA A 57 -7.72 8.31 -9.72
N ALA A 58 -7.82 8.34 -8.39
CA ALA A 58 -8.17 7.18 -7.57
C ALA A 58 -9.60 6.66 -7.81
N GLU A 59 -10.50 7.46 -8.40
CA GLU A 59 -11.85 7.01 -8.75
C GLU A 59 -11.87 6.03 -9.92
N THR A 60 -10.91 6.14 -10.85
CA THR A 60 -10.99 5.44 -12.14
C THR A 60 -9.73 4.69 -12.53
N LYS A 61 -8.56 5.07 -12.01
CA LYS A 61 -7.28 4.48 -12.40
C LYS A 61 -6.82 3.43 -11.39
N PRO A 62 -6.18 2.33 -11.84
CA PRO A 62 -5.54 1.40 -10.93
C PRO A 62 -4.55 2.15 -10.01
N LEU A 63 -4.74 2.01 -8.70
CA LEU A 63 -3.92 2.65 -7.68
C LEU A 63 -3.29 1.60 -6.76
N LEU A 64 -1.97 1.67 -6.59
CA LEU A 64 -1.22 0.87 -5.64
C LEU A 64 -0.66 1.73 -4.53
N GLY A 65 -1.17 1.56 -3.29
CA GLY A 65 -0.57 2.14 -2.08
C GLY A 65 0.55 1.26 -1.54
N VAL A 66 1.68 1.86 -1.11
CA VAL A 66 2.82 1.11 -0.53
C VAL A 66 3.22 1.71 0.81
N CYS A 67 3.21 0.91 1.85
CA CYS A 67 3.56 1.24 3.22
C CYS A 67 2.73 2.42 3.76
N ILE A 68 3.32 3.59 3.98
CA ILE A 68 2.56 4.80 4.37
C ILE A 68 1.49 5.15 3.31
N GLY A 69 1.74 4.82 2.03
CA GLY A 69 0.75 4.99 0.97
C GLY A 69 -0.54 4.17 1.21
N GLU A 70 -0.44 2.96 1.79
CA GLU A 70 -1.62 2.22 2.27
C GLU A 70 -2.33 2.97 3.40
N GLN A 71 -1.58 3.41 4.41
CA GLN A 71 -2.13 4.09 5.58
C GLN A 71 -2.83 5.39 5.21
N MET A 72 -2.30 6.15 4.26
CA MET A 72 -2.90 7.40 3.76
C MET A 72 -4.29 7.19 3.15
N LEU A 73 -4.63 5.99 2.66
CA LEU A 73 -5.95 5.72 2.06
C LEU A 73 -7.09 5.72 3.07
N PHE A 74 -6.80 5.53 4.36
CA PHE A 74 -7.78 5.45 5.44
C PHE A 74 -8.24 6.81 5.95
N GLU A 75 -9.23 6.83 6.84
CA GLU A 75 -9.87 8.06 7.32
C GLU A 75 -8.98 8.82 8.29
N ARG A 76 -8.32 8.11 9.22
CA ARG A 76 -7.52 8.71 10.30
C ARG A 76 -6.40 7.80 10.79
N SER A 77 -5.45 8.39 11.51
CA SER A 77 -4.34 7.68 12.11
C SER A 77 -4.06 8.16 13.53
N GLU A 78 -3.67 7.22 14.40
CA GLU A 78 -3.10 7.51 15.72
C GLU A 78 -1.69 8.12 15.63
N GLU A 79 -1.02 8.02 14.48
CA GLU A 79 0.27 8.66 14.27
C GLU A 79 0.11 10.18 14.16
N GLY A 80 0.38 10.89 15.29
CA GLY A 80 0.24 12.34 15.38
C GLY A 80 -1.15 12.82 14.94
N PRO A 81 -2.22 12.43 15.65
CA PRO A 81 -3.62 12.46 15.22
C PRO A 81 -3.86 13.14 13.90
N SER A 82 -3.93 12.37 12.81
CA SER A 82 -3.97 12.90 11.45
C SER A 82 -5.12 12.34 10.63
N GLN A 83 -5.62 13.15 9.69
CA GLN A 83 -6.63 12.76 8.72
C GLN A 83 -5.94 12.22 7.46
N GLY A 84 -6.46 11.09 6.93
CA GLY A 84 -6.04 10.52 5.66
C GLY A 84 -6.89 10.98 4.49
N LEU A 85 -6.89 10.18 3.42
CA LEU A 85 -7.62 10.45 2.18
C LEU A 85 -9.09 9.99 2.23
N ALA A 86 -9.45 9.18 3.24
CA ALA A 86 -10.80 8.61 3.41
C ALA A 86 -11.33 7.86 2.16
N LEU A 87 -10.43 7.24 1.39
CA LEU A 87 -10.79 6.37 0.25
C LEU A 87 -11.22 4.99 0.72
N LEU A 88 -10.77 4.56 1.90
CA LEU A 88 -11.14 3.31 2.56
C LEU A 88 -11.63 3.62 3.98
N PRO A 89 -12.77 3.04 4.41
CA PRO A 89 -13.27 3.21 5.76
C PRO A 89 -12.41 2.46 6.77
N GLY A 90 -12.08 3.14 7.88
CA GLY A 90 -11.27 2.58 8.95
C GLY A 90 -10.16 3.53 9.40
N GLU A 91 -9.23 2.99 10.16
CA GLU A 91 -8.21 3.78 10.82
C GLU A 91 -6.85 3.09 10.86
N VAL A 92 -5.83 3.87 11.16
CA VAL A 92 -4.46 3.39 11.34
C VAL A 92 -4.13 3.42 12.83
N LEU A 93 -3.81 2.26 13.39
CA LEU A 93 -3.55 2.05 14.81
C LEU A 93 -2.07 1.79 15.07
N ARG A 94 -1.61 2.16 16.25
CA ARG A 94 -0.27 1.83 16.71
C ARG A 94 -0.22 0.41 17.27
N PHE A 95 0.83 -0.33 16.98
CA PHE A 95 1.11 -1.57 17.72
C PHE A 95 1.30 -1.28 19.22
N GLY A 96 0.54 -1.99 20.05
CA GLY A 96 0.76 -1.99 21.51
C GLY A 96 2.09 -2.62 21.91
N SER A 97 2.41 -2.57 23.19
CA SER A 97 3.57 -3.30 23.72
C SER A 97 3.33 -4.82 23.61
N MET A 98 4.16 -5.52 22.85
CA MET A 98 4.01 -6.95 22.55
C MET A 98 5.29 -7.73 22.92
N LYS A 99 5.81 -7.51 24.14
CA LYS A 99 7.02 -8.22 24.59
C LYS A 99 6.88 -9.74 24.39
N PRO A 100 7.91 -10.44 23.85
CA PRO A 100 9.27 -9.95 23.55
C PRO A 100 9.46 -9.30 22.17
N LEU A 101 8.40 -9.10 21.38
CA LEU A 101 8.49 -8.51 20.04
C LEU A 101 8.85 -7.03 20.11
N LYS A 102 9.64 -6.60 19.14
CA LYS A 102 10.08 -5.19 19.03
C LYS A 102 9.15 -4.39 18.14
N ILE A 103 8.99 -3.11 18.45
CA ILE A 103 8.34 -2.13 17.59
C ILE A 103 9.40 -1.09 17.21
N PRO A 104 9.57 -0.80 15.92
CA PRO A 104 8.77 -1.23 14.76
C PRO A 104 8.87 -2.72 14.44
N HIS A 105 7.81 -3.31 13.86
CA HIS A 105 7.87 -4.56 13.12
C HIS A 105 8.81 -4.34 11.93
N MET A 106 9.99 -4.94 11.99
CA MET A 106 11.03 -4.76 10.97
C MET A 106 11.60 -6.12 10.57
N GLY A 107 11.56 -6.41 9.29
CA GLY A 107 12.11 -7.64 8.71
C GLY A 107 11.13 -8.39 7.83
N TRP A 108 11.48 -9.64 7.52
CA TRP A 108 10.70 -10.51 6.67
C TRP A 108 9.61 -11.21 7.47
N ASN A 109 8.37 -11.18 6.96
CA ASN A 109 7.26 -11.90 7.56
C ASN A 109 6.32 -12.44 6.48
N ARG A 110 5.51 -13.43 6.83
CA ARG A 110 4.59 -14.13 5.93
C ARG A 110 3.32 -13.31 5.70
N VAL A 111 2.88 -13.28 4.45
CA VAL A 111 1.63 -12.64 4.03
C VAL A 111 0.65 -13.71 3.57
N TRP A 112 -0.55 -13.67 4.14
CA TRP A 112 -1.61 -14.63 3.87
C TRP A 112 -2.79 -13.91 3.20
N PRO A 113 -3.01 -14.09 1.89
CA PRO A 113 -4.23 -13.62 1.23
C PRO A 113 -5.47 -14.14 1.95
N THR A 114 -6.48 -13.29 2.13
CA THR A 114 -7.78 -13.72 2.66
C THR A 114 -8.52 -14.59 1.65
N GLN A 115 -9.45 -15.43 2.14
CA GLN A 115 -10.24 -16.28 1.24
C GLN A 115 -10.97 -15.48 0.16
N GLY A 116 -11.51 -14.30 0.51
CA GLY A 116 -12.21 -13.41 -0.42
C GLY A 116 -11.29 -12.79 -1.49
N ALA A 117 -10.03 -12.56 -1.14
CA ALA A 117 -9.05 -11.93 -2.03
C ALA A 117 -8.01 -12.91 -2.61
N ALA A 118 -8.09 -14.21 -2.33
CA ALA A 118 -7.10 -15.19 -2.78
C ALA A 118 -6.96 -15.29 -4.31
N LYS A 119 -8.03 -14.92 -5.05
CA LYS A 119 -8.04 -14.90 -6.52
C LYS A 119 -7.76 -13.50 -7.10
N HIS A 120 -7.44 -12.51 -6.26
CA HIS A 120 -7.14 -11.17 -6.77
C HIS A 120 -5.93 -11.20 -7.71
N PRO A 121 -5.98 -10.54 -8.89
CA PRO A 121 -4.93 -10.59 -9.89
C PRO A 121 -3.52 -10.26 -9.37
N LEU A 122 -3.40 -9.40 -8.36
CA LEU A 122 -2.11 -9.03 -7.79
C LEU A 122 -1.41 -10.19 -7.06
N TRP A 123 -2.13 -11.25 -6.67
CA TRP A 123 -1.54 -12.45 -6.07
C TRP A 123 -1.15 -13.53 -7.08
N GLN A 124 -1.39 -13.31 -8.37
CA GLN A 124 -1.08 -14.32 -9.38
C GLN A 124 0.41 -14.71 -9.39
N GLY A 125 0.68 -16.01 -9.19
CA GLY A 125 2.06 -16.56 -9.13
C GLY A 125 2.81 -16.19 -7.84
N ILE A 126 2.08 -15.80 -6.79
CA ILE A 126 2.61 -15.57 -5.42
C ILE A 126 1.91 -16.57 -4.50
N ASP A 127 2.68 -17.47 -3.91
CA ASP A 127 2.13 -18.49 -3.00
C ASP A 127 1.65 -17.87 -1.69
N PRO A 128 0.50 -18.32 -1.13
CA PRO A 128 0.09 -17.93 0.20
C PRO A 128 1.17 -18.23 1.24
N GLY A 129 1.42 -17.28 2.13
CA GLY A 129 2.51 -17.38 3.11
C GLY A 129 3.89 -17.02 2.57
N SER A 130 3.99 -16.46 1.37
CA SER A 130 5.22 -15.87 0.86
C SER A 130 5.74 -14.78 1.79
N PHE A 131 7.07 -14.64 1.86
CA PHE A 131 7.72 -13.64 2.70
C PHE A 131 7.80 -12.29 1.99
N PHE A 132 7.45 -11.24 2.73
CA PHE A 132 7.61 -9.84 2.32
C PHE A 132 8.34 -9.06 3.42
N TYR A 133 8.95 -7.95 3.04
CA TYR A 133 9.70 -7.08 3.96
C TYR A 133 8.80 -5.99 4.55
N PHE A 134 8.81 -5.89 5.86
CA PHE A 134 8.07 -4.91 6.65
C PHE A 134 9.01 -3.97 7.39
N VAL A 135 8.57 -2.72 7.58
CA VAL A 135 9.19 -1.76 8.52
C VAL A 135 8.13 -0.73 8.91
N HIS A 136 7.38 -0.99 10.00
CA HIS A 136 6.28 -0.13 10.42
C HIS A 136 5.99 -0.27 11.92
N SER A 137 5.47 0.81 12.53
CA SER A 137 4.99 0.85 13.92
C SER A 137 3.47 0.97 14.02
N PHE A 138 2.81 1.22 12.89
CA PHE A 138 1.37 1.37 12.76
C PHE A 138 0.85 0.42 11.69
N TYR A 139 -0.41 0.02 11.80
CA TYR A 139 -1.08 -0.87 10.84
C TYR A 139 -2.51 -0.39 10.60
N VAL A 140 -3.09 -0.75 9.47
CA VAL A 140 -4.46 -0.39 9.12
C VAL A 140 -5.46 -1.36 9.74
N GLN A 141 -6.57 -0.82 10.23
CA GLN A 141 -7.76 -1.56 10.65
C GLN A 141 -8.93 -1.12 9.79
N ALA A 142 -9.23 -1.91 8.76
CA ALA A 142 -10.37 -1.68 7.89
C ALA A 142 -11.68 -1.92 8.66
N SER A 143 -12.64 -1.00 8.55
CA SER A 143 -13.96 -1.15 9.14
C SER A 143 -14.82 -2.18 8.40
N ASP A 144 -14.53 -2.39 7.11
CA ASP A 144 -15.16 -3.42 6.28
C ASP A 144 -14.16 -4.54 6.00
N SER A 145 -14.44 -5.73 6.53
CA SER A 145 -13.58 -6.90 6.35
C SER A 145 -13.47 -7.37 4.90
N SER A 146 -14.43 -7.02 4.03
CA SER A 146 -14.35 -7.34 2.60
C SER A 146 -13.23 -6.61 1.88
N HIS A 147 -12.72 -5.53 2.45
CA HIS A 147 -11.57 -4.80 1.91
C HIS A 147 -10.22 -5.41 2.31
N ILE A 148 -10.18 -6.37 3.26
CA ILE A 148 -8.93 -7.00 3.68
C ILE A 148 -8.47 -8.01 2.62
N ALA A 149 -7.39 -7.68 1.92
CA ALA A 149 -6.81 -8.55 0.89
C ALA A 149 -5.82 -9.57 1.46
N ALA A 150 -5.08 -9.21 2.50
CA ALA A 150 -4.18 -10.13 3.19
C ALA A 150 -3.96 -9.74 4.66
N SER A 151 -3.51 -10.73 5.44
CA SER A 151 -3.13 -10.55 6.84
C SER A 151 -1.76 -11.15 7.14
N THR A 152 -1.16 -10.68 8.23
CA THR A 152 0.14 -11.11 8.75
C THR A 152 0.07 -11.21 10.26
N ASP A 153 0.80 -12.17 10.84
CA ASP A 153 0.87 -12.34 12.29
C ASP A 153 2.17 -11.73 12.85
N TYR A 154 2.03 -10.79 13.79
CA TYR A 154 3.14 -10.22 14.55
C TYR A 154 2.67 -9.86 15.97
N GLY A 155 2.58 -10.87 16.82
CA GLY A 155 1.99 -10.76 18.16
C GLY A 155 0.47 -10.58 18.15
N ILE A 156 -0.05 -9.92 17.14
CA ILE A 156 -1.47 -9.87 16.75
C ILE A 156 -1.55 -10.19 15.26
N ARG A 157 -2.73 -10.60 14.81
CA ARG A 157 -3.03 -10.67 13.39
C ARG A 157 -3.48 -9.30 12.91
N PHE A 158 -2.76 -8.72 11.95
CA PHE A 158 -3.06 -7.41 11.40
C PHE A 158 -3.27 -7.46 9.89
N THR A 159 -3.96 -6.47 9.34
CA THR A 159 -4.16 -6.28 7.90
C THR A 159 -2.83 -5.88 7.27
N SER A 160 -2.35 -6.66 6.31
CA SER A 160 -1.08 -6.40 5.60
C SER A 160 -1.27 -6.05 4.12
N ALA A 161 -2.49 -6.18 3.60
CA ALA A 161 -2.90 -5.64 2.31
C ALA A 161 -4.41 -5.41 2.28
N VAL A 162 -4.83 -4.40 1.52
CA VAL A 162 -6.24 -4.08 1.28
C VAL A 162 -6.52 -3.98 -0.21
N SER A 163 -7.80 -4.21 -0.57
CA SER A 163 -8.27 -4.10 -1.96
C SER A 163 -9.71 -3.59 -1.99
N ARG A 164 -10.01 -2.63 -2.87
CA ARG A 164 -11.35 -2.14 -3.16
C ARG A 164 -11.41 -1.60 -4.57
N HIS A 165 -12.24 -2.19 -5.43
CA HIS A 165 -12.37 -1.77 -6.84
C HIS A 165 -10.99 -1.70 -7.54
N ASN A 166 -10.60 -0.51 -7.98
CA ASN A 166 -9.32 -0.19 -8.65
C ASN A 166 -8.18 0.15 -7.69
N ILE A 167 -8.38 0.01 -6.38
CA ILE A 167 -7.37 0.28 -5.35
C ILE A 167 -6.85 -1.04 -4.78
N PHE A 168 -5.53 -1.19 -4.74
CA PHE A 168 -4.84 -2.21 -3.96
C PHE A 168 -3.74 -1.54 -3.14
N ALA A 169 -3.52 -1.97 -1.90
CA ALA A 169 -2.43 -1.39 -1.13
C ALA A 169 -1.81 -2.42 -0.18
N THR A 170 -0.55 -2.21 0.17
CA THR A 170 0.26 -3.12 1.00
C THR A 170 0.99 -2.36 2.09
N GLN A 171 1.00 -2.93 3.31
CA GLN A 171 1.82 -2.43 4.41
C GLN A 171 3.30 -2.79 4.22
N PHE A 172 3.58 -3.89 3.56
CA PHE A 172 4.94 -4.29 3.22
C PHE A 172 5.48 -3.52 2.01
N HIS A 173 6.78 -3.66 1.79
CA HIS A 173 7.53 -3.05 0.69
C HIS A 173 7.80 -4.06 -0.42
N PRO A 174 7.01 -4.12 -1.49
CA PRO A 174 7.27 -5.05 -2.60
C PRO A 174 8.66 -4.84 -3.21
N GLU A 175 9.14 -3.59 -3.31
CA GLU A 175 10.46 -3.24 -3.85
C GLU A 175 11.65 -3.77 -3.02
N LYS A 176 11.35 -4.25 -1.79
CA LYS A 176 12.33 -4.86 -0.88
C LYS A 176 12.06 -6.36 -0.66
N SER A 177 11.11 -6.93 -1.39
CA SER A 177 10.58 -8.28 -1.13
C SER A 177 10.98 -9.30 -2.21
N ALA A 178 12.15 -9.13 -2.78
CA ALA A 178 12.75 -10.04 -3.76
C ALA A 178 11.75 -10.46 -4.87
N ALA A 179 11.74 -11.75 -5.26
CA ALA A 179 10.93 -12.23 -6.38
C ALA A 179 9.42 -12.06 -6.17
N ALA A 180 8.92 -12.28 -4.95
CA ALA A 180 7.49 -12.12 -4.64
C ALA A 180 7.04 -10.66 -4.80
N GLY A 181 7.86 -9.71 -4.34
CA GLY A 181 7.59 -8.28 -4.51
C GLY A 181 7.63 -7.82 -5.95
N LEU A 182 8.62 -8.28 -6.73
CA LEU A 182 8.69 -7.98 -8.17
C LEU A 182 7.50 -8.57 -8.92
N ARG A 183 7.06 -9.78 -8.57
CA ARG A 183 5.86 -10.41 -9.13
C ARG A 183 4.61 -9.58 -8.85
N LEU A 184 4.46 -9.04 -7.63
CA LEU A 184 3.34 -8.18 -7.29
C LEU A 184 3.32 -6.91 -8.15
N TYR A 185 4.46 -6.26 -8.38
CA TYR A 185 4.54 -5.12 -9.27
C TYR A 185 4.26 -5.49 -10.73
N GLU A 186 4.76 -6.63 -11.22
CA GLU A 186 4.45 -7.13 -12.56
C GLU A 186 2.94 -7.34 -12.73
N ASN A 187 2.29 -7.95 -11.74
CA ASN A 187 0.84 -8.15 -11.71
C ASN A 187 0.09 -6.80 -11.70
N PHE A 188 0.55 -5.83 -10.90
CA PHE A 188 -0.06 -4.49 -10.87
C PHE A 188 0.03 -3.78 -12.22
N VAL A 189 1.14 -3.87 -12.91
CA VAL A 189 1.30 -3.28 -14.26
C VAL A 189 0.30 -3.87 -15.26
N ARG A 190 -0.07 -5.14 -15.11
CA ARG A 190 -1.03 -5.85 -15.98
C ARG A 190 -2.47 -5.79 -15.49
N TRP A 191 -2.68 -5.36 -14.27
CA TRP A 191 -4.00 -5.36 -13.65
C TRP A 191 -4.92 -4.33 -14.31
N ASP A 192 -6.08 -4.77 -14.74
CA ASP A 192 -7.17 -3.96 -15.31
C ASP A 192 -8.44 -4.28 -14.49
N PRO A 193 -8.77 -3.43 -13.47
CA PRO A 193 -9.87 -3.66 -12.54
C PRO A 193 -11.24 -3.38 -13.13
#